data_a743c8380399bfb894548eda6def87bc
#
_entry.id   a743c8380399bfb894548eda6def87bc
#
_cell.length_a   1.000
_cell.length_b   1.000
_cell.length_c   1.000
_cell.angle_alpha   90.00
_cell.angle_beta   90.00
_cell.angle_gamma   90.00
#
_symmetry.space_group_name_H-M   'P 1'
#
loop_
_entity.id
_entity.type
_entity.pdbx_description
1 polymer ?
#
loop_
_entity_poly.entity_id
_entity_poly.type
_entity_poly.pdbx_seq_one_letter_code
_entity_poly.pdbx_strand_id
1 'polypeptide(L)'
;NGGLPETFDNELFLEKISSEEIYRLIFKLINNKKLRERVQKKNFLNVKHKIKNKVKQLDDLKNYFLSSNFNFNKGPKLKILHISQFDDRNDYRLFNISISSKLSKGFIRNGHDVINFSYRNFLNKNVLKDRNETINQKVLDISSNYKPDLVILGHNNFLYQQNIELLKSKYNSKICLWYEDALGKRGDGPQWKENLELIEKNNQYIDTYFTTTHPDEIYTPIKKSKLNHLPIPVDENIENLKLYENKINYKDLFFALSHGVNFGKLKKGKYDEREEFIQKLMIKYPNINYNILGIADEDPKWNYNYYNELNKCKIALNLSRGKPIKLTSSNRIASLIGNGIYTFIDSGTQYNSIFNENEVGSYNSINDLGNKIEHLLSNPEKIRKYAKNGREKYFKLFNNKIISEDIIKKTF
;
A
#
# COMPACT_ATOMS: atom_id res chain seq x y z
N ASN A 1 -24.30 6.73 3.19
CA ASN A 1 -24.47 7.87 4.13
C ASN A 1 -23.28 8.02 5.09
N GLY A 2 -22.10 7.50 4.71
CA GLY A 2 -20.93 7.46 5.57
C GLY A 2 -20.40 8.84 5.95
N GLY A 3 -20.29 9.12 7.23
CA GLY A 3 -19.61 10.28 7.79
C GLY A 3 -20.35 11.61 7.77
N LEU A 4 -21.46 11.74 7.05
CA LEU A 4 -22.27 12.96 7.06
C LEU A 4 -22.90 13.26 8.42
N PRO A 5 -23.55 12.31 9.12
CA PRO A 5 -24.15 12.56 10.44
C PRO A 5 -23.15 13.05 11.48
N GLU A 6 -21.90 12.61 11.39
CA GLU A 6 -20.84 13.02 12.32
C GLU A 6 -20.25 14.40 12.02
N THR A 7 -20.52 14.94 10.83
CA THR A 7 -19.90 16.19 10.35
C THR A 7 -20.87 17.36 10.38
N PHE A 8 -22.15 17.08 10.12
CA PHE A 8 -23.17 18.11 10.00
C PHE A 8 -24.16 18.08 11.19
N ASP A 9 -24.89 19.18 11.38
CA ASP A 9 -25.92 19.28 12.37
C ASP A 9 -27.06 18.32 12.06
N ASN A 10 -27.51 17.56 13.06
CA ASN A 10 -28.62 16.62 12.92
C ASN A 10 -29.92 17.28 12.45
N GLU A 11 -30.10 18.59 12.67
CA GLU A 11 -31.24 19.36 12.15
C GLU A 11 -31.29 19.42 10.62
N LEU A 12 -30.21 19.06 9.93
CA LEU A 12 -30.10 18.98 8.46
C LEU A 12 -30.35 17.57 7.90
N PHE A 13 -30.56 16.59 8.75
CA PHE A 13 -30.83 15.24 8.30
C PHE A 13 -32.34 15.00 8.15
N LEU A 14 -32.69 14.38 7.04
CA LEU A 14 -34.04 13.95 6.76
C LEU A 14 -34.25 12.56 7.36
N GLU A 15 -35.34 12.34 8.07
CA GLU A 15 -35.76 11.01 8.54
C GLU A 15 -36.08 10.12 7.35
N LYS A 16 -36.71 10.74 6.34
CA LYS A 16 -37.08 10.09 5.08
C LYS A 16 -36.76 11.00 3.91
N ILE A 17 -36.15 10.44 2.87
CA ILE A 17 -35.85 11.20 1.65
C ILE A 17 -37.16 11.32 0.82
N SER A 18 -37.84 12.44 0.98
CA SER A 18 -39.01 12.80 0.19
C SER A 18 -38.93 14.26 -0.26
N SER A 19 -39.58 14.58 -1.38
CA SER A 19 -39.64 15.95 -1.89
C SER A 19 -40.21 16.94 -0.88
N GLU A 20 -41.21 16.50 -0.13
CA GLU A 20 -41.86 17.31 0.89
C GLU A 20 -40.96 17.62 2.09
N GLU A 21 -40.23 16.63 2.57
CA GLU A 21 -39.29 16.86 3.68
C GLU A 21 -38.10 17.73 3.25
N ILE A 22 -37.58 17.54 2.03
CA ILE A 22 -36.54 18.41 1.46
C ILE A 22 -37.05 19.84 1.36
N TYR A 23 -38.27 20.04 0.81
CA TYR A 23 -38.90 21.35 0.70
C TYR A 23 -39.08 22.00 2.08
N ARG A 24 -39.61 21.26 3.05
CA ARG A 24 -39.85 21.75 4.42
C ARG A 24 -38.52 22.19 5.09
N LEU A 25 -37.45 21.41 4.91
CA LEU A 25 -36.14 21.76 5.46
C LEU A 25 -35.58 23.01 4.80
N ILE A 26 -35.61 23.10 3.48
CA ILE A 26 -35.16 24.26 2.72
C ILE A 26 -35.97 25.50 3.12
N PHE A 27 -37.29 25.42 3.18
CA PHE A 27 -38.18 26.50 3.59
C PHE A 27 -37.88 26.99 5.01
N LYS A 28 -37.67 26.04 5.96
CA LYS A 28 -37.26 26.35 7.34
C LYS A 28 -35.93 27.12 7.39
N LEU A 29 -34.94 26.72 6.58
CA LEU A 29 -33.62 27.35 6.54
C LEU A 29 -33.67 28.74 5.87
N ILE A 30 -34.47 28.90 4.81
CA ILE A 30 -34.62 30.17 4.10
C ILE A 30 -35.27 31.19 5.02
N ASN A 31 -36.35 30.81 5.71
CA ASN A 31 -37.15 31.75 6.52
C ASN A 31 -36.62 31.97 7.95
N ASN A 32 -35.61 31.23 8.40
CA ASN A 32 -35.03 31.41 9.72
C ASN A 32 -33.53 31.70 9.66
N LYS A 33 -33.22 32.99 9.57
CA LYS A 33 -31.84 33.48 9.50
C LYS A 33 -31.00 33.04 10.70
N LYS A 34 -31.53 33.08 11.92
CA LYS A 34 -30.81 32.67 13.14
C LYS A 34 -30.45 31.17 13.12
N LEU A 35 -31.41 30.33 12.70
CA LEU A 35 -31.18 28.88 12.55
C LEU A 35 -30.10 28.62 11.51
N ARG A 36 -30.19 29.25 10.35
CA ARG A 36 -29.22 29.11 9.26
C ARG A 36 -27.81 29.47 9.69
N GLU A 37 -27.62 30.62 10.34
CA GLU A 37 -26.32 31.08 10.82
C GLU A 37 -25.76 30.16 11.91
N ARG A 38 -26.61 29.66 12.83
CA ARG A 38 -26.22 28.70 13.87
C ARG A 38 -25.71 27.41 13.24
N VAL A 39 -26.47 26.83 12.29
CA VAL A 39 -26.13 25.58 11.62
C VAL A 39 -24.86 25.72 10.79
N GLN A 40 -24.73 26.82 10.03
CA GLN A 40 -23.52 27.10 9.27
C GLN A 40 -22.28 27.21 10.17
N LYS A 41 -22.37 27.93 11.27
CA LYS A 41 -21.27 28.07 12.23
C LYS A 41 -20.89 26.74 12.87
N LYS A 42 -21.88 25.95 13.28
CA LYS A 42 -21.66 24.63 13.89
C LYS A 42 -21.00 23.67 12.91
N ASN A 43 -21.51 23.58 11.68
CA ASN A 43 -20.94 22.74 10.64
C ASN A 43 -19.51 23.16 10.27
N PHE A 44 -19.25 24.47 10.14
CA PHE A 44 -17.90 24.96 9.90
C PHE A 44 -16.93 24.56 11.02
N LEU A 45 -17.33 24.70 12.27
CA LEU A 45 -16.49 24.32 13.41
C LEU A 45 -16.24 22.80 13.46
N ASN A 46 -17.26 21.99 13.18
CA ASN A 46 -17.14 20.53 13.12
C ASN A 46 -16.15 20.09 12.02
N VAL A 47 -16.29 20.66 10.82
CA VAL A 47 -15.37 20.38 9.71
C VAL A 47 -13.95 20.82 10.05
N LYS A 48 -13.79 22.03 10.59
CA LYS A 48 -12.47 22.57 11.02
C LYS A 48 -11.81 21.66 12.08
N HIS A 49 -12.59 21.19 13.06
CA HIS A 49 -12.10 20.29 14.10
C HIS A 49 -11.68 18.93 13.52
N LYS A 50 -12.47 18.36 12.62
CA LYS A 50 -12.13 17.09 11.95
C LYS A 50 -10.88 17.22 11.09
N ILE A 51 -10.72 18.32 10.35
CA ILE A 51 -9.49 18.57 9.57
C ILE A 51 -8.28 18.65 10.50
N LYS A 52 -8.39 19.43 11.61
CA LYS A 52 -7.30 19.54 12.60
C LYS A 52 -6.93 18.20 13.22
N ASN A 53 -7.91 17.36 13.55
CA ASN A 53 -7.65 16.02 14.11
C ASN A 53 -7.01 15.07 13.08
N LYS A 54 -7.42 15.14 11.82
CA LYS A 54 -6.77 14.37 10.75
C LYS A 54 -5.31 14.77 10.55
N VAL A 55 -5.02 16.07 10.54
CA VAL A 55 -3.65 16.59 10.45
C VAL A 55 -2.83 16.10 11.65
N LYS A 56 -3.37 16.22 12.87
CA LYS A 56 -2.68 15.71 14.07
C LYS A 56 -2.39 14.21 14.00
N GLN A 57 -3.34 13.38 13.58
CA GLN A 57 -3.12 11.94 13.42
C GLN A 57 -2.01 11.61 12.40
N LEU A 58 -1.92 12.40 11.33
CA LEU A 58 -0.86 12.25 10.33
C LEU A 58 0.50 12.69 10.87
N ASP A 59 0.53 13.78 11.63
CA ASP A 59 1.74 14.25 12.31
C ASP A 59 2.19 13.26 13.39
N ASP A 60 1.27 12.67 14.15
CA ASP A 60 1.57 11.64 15.15
C ASP A 60 2.18 10.40 14.48
N LEU A 61 1.62 9.94 13.34
CA LEU A 61 2.16 8.84 12.56
C LEU A 61 3.57 9.16 12.02
N LYS A 62 3.74 10.34 11.44
CA LYS A 62 5.04 10.83 10.95
C LYS A 62 6.05 10.88 12.09
N ASN A 63 5.67 11.48 13.22
CA ASN A 63 6.54 11.62 14.38
C ASN A 63 6.88 10.27 15.00
N TYR A 64 5.93 9.33 15.05
CA TYR A 64 6.20 7.95 15.46
C TYR A 64 7.33 7.33 14.63
N PHE A 65 7.26 7.39 13.31
CA PHE A 65 8.31 6.84 12.45
C PHE A 65 9.61 7.66 12.49
N LEU A 66 9.55 8.97 12.65
CA LEU A 66 10.73 9.83 12.70
C LEU A 66 11.45 9.74 14.06
N SER A 67 10.71 9.61 15.17
CA SER A 67 11.26 9.55 16.53
C SER A 67 11.59 8.14 17.00
N SER A 68 11.14 7.12 16.27
CA SER A 68 11.43 5.73 16.62
C SER A 68 12.91 5.42 16.45
N ASN A 69 13.69 5.68 17.50
CA ASN A 69 15.00 5.08 17.65
C ASN A 69 14.81 3.58 17.88
N PHE A 70 14.60 2.84 16.80
CA PHE A 70 14.50 1.39 16.85
C PHE A 70 15.84 0.81 17.29
N ASN A 71 15.90 0.39 18.53
CA ASN A 71 17.09 -0.25 19.09
C ASN A 71 17.07 -1.73 18.72
N PHE A 72 17.52 -2.01 17.50
CA PHE A 72 17.47 -3.33 16.85
C PHE A 72 18.18 -4.45 17.60
N ASN A 73 18.93 -4.16 18.67
CA ASN A 73 19.77 -5.14 19.35
C ASN A 73 19.33 -5.50 20.78
N LYS A 74 18.23 -4.95 21.32
CA LYS A 74 17.88 -5.09 22.74
C LYS A 74 16.68 -5.96 23.05
N GLY A 75 15.94 -6.44 22.05
CA GLY A 75 14.78 -7.33 22.26
C GLY A 75 15.14 -8.81 22.28
N PRO A 76 14.26 -9.68 22.80
CA PRO A 76 14.42 -11.12 22.67
C PRO A 76 14.47 -11.54 21.20
N LYS A 77 15.34 -12.50 20.89
CA LYS A 77 15.40 -13.08 19.55
C LYS A 77 14.27 -14.07 19.39
N LEU A 78 13.42 -13.82 18.41
CA LEU A 78 12.24 -14.63 18.15
C LEU A 78 12.50 -15.68 17.07
N LYS A 79 11.83 -16.81 17.19
CA LYS A 79 11.67 -17.80 16.13
C LYS A 79 10.43 -17.43 15.34
N ILE A 80 10.59 -17.11 14.07
CA ILE A 80 9.52 -16.61 13.20
C ILE A 80 9.25 -17.60 12.08
N LEU A 81 8.02 -18.08 11.98
CA LEU A 81 7.54 -18.84 10.82
C LEU A 81 6.74 -17.90 9.90
N HIS A 82 7.33 -17.50 8.78
CA HIS A 82 6.69 -16.65 7.79
C HIS A 82 6.10 -17.48 6.64
N ILE A 83 4.78 -17.60 6.64
CA ILE A 83 4.01 -18.37 5.66
C ILE A 83 3.45 -17.41 4.62
N SER A 84 3.98 -17.43 3.41
CA SER A 84 3.58 -16.49 2.36
C SER A 84 3.93 -17.01 0.97
N GLN A 85 3.81 -16.17 -0.03
CA GLN A 85 4.41 -16.36 -1.35
C GLN A 85 5.76 -15.63 -1.39
N PHE A 86 6.84 -16.37 -1.69
CA PHE A 86 8.17 -15.80 -1.79
C PHE A 86 8.66 -15.65 -3.24
N ASP A 87 7.71 -15.64 -4.18
CA ASP A 87 7.94 -15.61 -5.62
C ASP A 87 8.78 -16.79 -6.14
N ASP A 88 8.44 -17.98 -5.68
CA ASP A 88 9.07 -19.23 -6.08
C ASP A 88 8.59 -19.73 -7.47
N ARG A 89 8.13 -18.80 -8.30
CA ARG A 89 7.92 -19.08 -9.72
C ARG A 89 9.28 -19.28 -10.37
N ASN A 90 9.36 -20.15 -11.33
CA ASN A 90 10.62 -20.55 -11.97
C ASN A 90 11.43 -19.36 -12.54
N ASP A 91 10.81 -18.23 -12.79
CA ASP A 91 11.42 -17.02 -13.36
C ASP A 91 11.76 -15.94 -12.33
N TYR A 92 11.33 -16.09 -11.09
CA TYR A 92 11.56 -15.11 -9.99
C TYR A 92 11.30 -13.65 -10.36
N ARG A 93 10.41 -13.41 -11.33
CA ARG A 93 10.20 -12.08 -11.93
C ARG A 93 9.69 -11.01 -10.96
N LEU A 94 9.00 -11.41 -9.88
CA LEU A 94 8.46 -10.48 -8.88
C LEU A 94 9.30 -10.41 -7.60
N PHE A 95 10.44 -11.11 -7.55
CA PHE A 95 11.28 -11.22 -6.35
C PHE A 95 11.63 -9.84 -5.76
N ASN A 96 12.02 -8.90 -6.61
CA ASN A 96 12.47 -7.58 -6.17
C ASN A 96 11.34 -6.67 -5.64
N ILE A 97 10.09 -6.97 -5.94
CA ILE A 97 8.95 -6.21 -5.41
C ILE A 97 8.20 -6.93 -4.30
N SER A 98 8.59 -8.17 -3.98
CA SER A 98 7.90 -9.00 -2.99
C SER A 98 8.02 -8.43 -1.58
N ILE A 99 6.88 -8.07 -0.97
CA ILE A 99 6.80 -7.65 0.43
C ILE A 99 7.26 -8.76 1.35
N SER A 100 6.85 -10.02 1.10
CA SER A 100 7.25 -11.18 1.91
C SER A 100 8.78 -11.32 2.01
N SER A 101 9.47 -11.24 0.88
CA SER A 101 10.95 -11.32 0.86
C SER A 101 11.59 -10.16 1.63
N LYS A 102 11.09 -8.93 1.45
CA LYS A 102 11.62 -7.76 2.15
C LYS A 102 11.40 -7.83 3.66
N LEU A 103 10.20 -8.25 4.09
CA LEU A 103 9.90 -8.44 5.52
C LEU A 103 10.79 -9.52 6.14
N SER A 104 10.91 -10.69 5.50
CA SER A 104 11.78 -11.77 6.01
C SER A 104 13.23 -11.33 6.14
N LYS A 105 13.76 -10.62 5.14
CA LYS A 105 15.11 -10.03 5.23
C LYS A 105 15.24 -9.02 6.37
N GLY A 106 14.18 -8.23 6.61
CA GLY A 106 14.13 -7.29 7.73
C GLY A 106 14.21 -8.02 9.08
N PHE A 107 13.41 -9.06 9.30
CA PHE A 107 13.46 -9.89 10.51
C PHE A 107 14.85 -10.52 10.72
N ILE A 108 15.42 -11.13 9.68
CA ILE A 108 16.76 -11.73 9.75
C ILE A 108 17.83 -10.69 10.12
N ARG A 109 17.80 -9.50 9.50
CA ARG A 109 18.74 -8.41 9.78
C ARG A 109 18.57 -7.82 11.17
N ASN A 110 17.39 -7.94 11.77
CA ASN A 110 17.14 -7.59 13.17
C ASN A 110 17.57 -8.73 14.13
N GLY A 111 18.08 -9.83 13.59
CA GLY A 111 18.69 -10.93 14.33
C GLY A 111 17.69 -11.98 14.81
N HIS A 112 16.49 -12.03 14.25
CA HIS A 112 15.54 -13.11 14.50
C HIS A 112 15.89 -14.34 13.68
N ASP A 113 15.50 -15.51 14.17
CA ASP A 113 15.56 -16.76 13.43
C ASP A 113 14.29 -16.92 12.60
N VAL A 114 14.40 -17.09 11.27
CA VAL A 114 13.27 -17.03 10.36
C VAL A 114 13.21 -18.22 9.44
N ILE A 115 12.12 -18.96 9.49
CA ILE A 115 11.77 -19.97 8.49
C ILE A 115 10.74 -19.35 7.52
N ASN A 116 11.09 -19.34 6.22
CA ASN A 116 10.18 -18.95 5.15
C ASN A 116 9.49 -20.20 4.59
N PHE A 117 8.18 -20.26 4.68
CA PHE A 117 7.37 -21.30 4.06
C PHE A 117 6.56 -20.74 2.89
N SER A 118 6.96 -21.12 1.66
CA SER A 118 6.23 -20.73 0.46
C SER A 118 5.19 -21.76 0.10
N TYR A 119 3.91 -21.39 0.26
CA TYR A 119 2.82 -22.27 -0.15
C TYR A 119 2.73 -22.45 -1.68
N ARG A 120 3.31 -21.54 -2.48
CA ARG A 120 3.36 -21.65 -3.95
C ARG A 120 4.12 -22.87 -4.43
N ASN A 121 5.12 -23.34 -3.67
CA ASN A 121 5.86 -24.56 -3.99
C ASN A 121 4.97 -25.79 -4.11
N PHE A 122 3.80 -25.76 -3.49
CA PHE A 122 2.84 -26.86 -3.49
C PHE A 122 1.69 -26.65 -4.48
N LEU A 123 1.34 -25.41 -4.82
CA LEU A 123 0.22 -25.11 -5.71
C LEU A 123 0.46 -25.53 -7.17
N ASN A 124 1.71 -25.52 -7.61
CA ASN A 124 2.09 -25.81 -9.01
C ASN A 124 2.43 -27.28 -9.26
N LYS A 125 2.39 -28.15 -8.24
CA LYS A 125 2.69 -29.56 -8.38
C LYS A 125 1.42 -30.33 -8.74
N ASN A 126 1.26 -30.72 -10.00
CA ASN A 126 0.12 -31.51 -10.49
C ASN A 126 -0.04 -32.91 -9.87
N VAL A 127 0.94 -33.33 -9.06
CA VAL A 127 1.03 -34.68 -8.49
C VAL A 127 0.29 -34.83 -7.15
N LEU A 128 -0.06 -33.70 -6.49
CA LEU A 128 -0.69 -33.75 -5.18
C LEU A 128 -2.22 -33.81 -5.30
N LYS A 129 -2.83 -34.88 -4.77
CA LYS A 129 -4.28 -35.09 -4.76
C LYS A 129 -5.03 -34.00 -3.93
N ASP A 130 -4.50 -33.66 -2.77
CA ASP A 130 -4.99 -32.54 -1.95
C ASP A 130 -3.84 -31.62 -1.56
N ARG A 131 -3.79 -30.47 -2.25
CA ARG A 131 -2.74 -29.45 -2.07
C ARG A 131 -2.90 -28.69 -0.76
N ASN A 132 -4.15 -28.39 -0.39
CA ASN A 132 -4.43 -27.62 0.83
C ASN A 132 -4.10 -28.45 2.07
N GLU A 133 -4.47 -29.73 2.08
CA GLU A 133 -4.12 -30.64 3.18
C GLU A 133 -2.60 -30.77 3.32
N THR A 134 -1.89 -30.95 2.19
CA THR A 134 -0.42 -31.03 2.20
C THR A 134 0.22 -29.76 2.77
N ILE A 135 -0.25 -28.56 2.38
CA ILE A 135 0.24 -27.28 2.92
C ILE A 135 -0.01 -27.23 4.43
N ASN A 136 -1.22 -27.55 4.85
CA ASN A 136 -1.62 -27.51 6.25
C ASN A 136 -0.80 -28.49 7.11
N GLN A 137 -0.60 -29.73 6.66
CA GLN A 137 0.22 -30.71 7.36
C GLN A 137 1.68 -30.25 7.48
N LYS A 138 2.28 -29.72 6.40
CA LYS A 138 3.65 -29.20 6.42
C LYS A 138 3.84 -28.03 7.39
N VAL A 139 2.86 -27.14 7.48
CA VAL A 139 2.91 -26.04 8.46
C VAL A 139 2.90 -26.59 9.89
N LEU A 140 2.08 -27.59 10.18
CA LEU A 140 2.06 -28.24 11.51
C LEU A 140 3.37 -29.00 11.80
N ASP A 141 3.93 -29.71 10.84
CA ASP A 141 5.21 -30.41 10.97
C ASP A 141 6.35 -29.42 11.33
N ILE A 142 6.43 -28.34 10.57
CA ILE A 142 7.41 -27.26 10.85
C ILE A 142 7.17 -26.67 12.24
N SER A 143 5.93 -26.37 12.58
CA SER A 143 5.61 -25.73 13.86
C SER A 143 5.91 -26.65 15.05
N SER A 144 5.72 -27.98 14.89
CA SER A 144 6.03 -28.96 15.93
C SER A 144 7.54 -29.06 16.22
N ASN A 145 8.36 -28.97 15.19
CA ASN A 145 9.82 -29.05 15.30
C ASN A 145 10.48 -27.73 15.67
N TYR A 146 9.96 -26.63 15.10
CA TYR A 146 10.56 -25.30 15.24
C TYR A 146 10.04 -24.53 16.43
N LYS A 147 8.76 -24.72 16.82
CA LYS A 147 8.07 -24.00 17.91
C LYS A 147 8.21 -22.50 17.76
N PRO A 148 7.59 -21.89 16.72
CA PRO A 148 7.72 -20.47 16.46
C PRO A 148 7.07 -19.63 17.55
N ASP A 149 7.74 -18.55 17.97
CA ASP A 149 7.17 -17.53 18.85
C ASP A 149 6.15 -16.67 18.09
N LEU A 150 6.42 -16.43 16.80
CA LEU A 150 5.60 -15.64 15.90
C LEU A 150 5.34 -16.39 14.59
N VAL A 151 4.07 -16.50 14.23
CA VAL A 151 3.63 -16.97 12.91
C VAL A 151 3.10 -15.79 12.14
N ILE A 152 3.67 -15.56 10.95
CA ILE A 152 3.28 -14.48 10.04
C ILE A 152 2.57 -15.09 8.85
N LEU A 153 1.32 -14.68 8.62
CA LEU A 153 0.50 -15.10 7.49
C LEU A 153 0.49 -13.98 6.44
N GLY A 154 1.03 -14.25 5.25
CA GLY A 154 1.03 -13.31 4.15
C GLY A 154 0.22 -13.80 2.96
N HIS A 155 -0.83 -13.08 2.58
CA HIS A 155 -1.77 -13.47 1.51
C HIS A 155 -2.33 -14.88 1.68
N ASN A 156 -2.51 -15.34 2.90
CA ASN A 156 -2.78 -16.74 3.16
C ASN A 156 -4.27 -17.01 3.39
N ASN A 157 -4.82 -17.81 2.52
CA ASN A 157 -6.16 -18.36 2.61
C ASN A 157 -6.18 -19.90 2.61
N PHE A 158 -5.01 -20.56 2.70
CA PHE A 158 -4.88 -22.01 2.60
C PHE A 158 -4.89 -22.73 3.93
N LEU A 159 -4.61 -22.04 5.04
CA LEU A 159 -4.63 -22.65 6.36
C LEU A 159 -6.06 -22.90 6.84
N TYR A 160 -6.29 -24.13 7.32
CA TYR A 160 -7.52 -24.47 7.99
C TYR A 160 -7.59 -23.78 9.35
N GLN A 161 -8.79 -23.36 9.73
CA GLN A 161 -9.05 -22.68 11.00
C GLN A 161 -8.51 -23.48 12.18
N GLN A 162 -8.77 -24.78 12.22
CA GLN A 162 -8.28 -25.69 13.27
C GLN A 162 -6.76 -25.68 13.41
N ASN A 163 -6.04 -25.52 12.31
CA ASN A 163 -4.57 -25.50 12.33
C ASN A 163 -4.05 -24.17 12.88
N ILE A 164 -4.73 -23.04 12.56
CA ILE A 164 -4.41 -21.74 13.14
C ILE A 164 -4.66 -21.78 14.66
N GLU A 165 -5.76 -22.40 15.09
CA GLU A 165 -6.06 -22.61 16.50
C GLU A 165 -4.99 -23.43 17.22
N LEU A 166 -4.50 -24.52 16.61
CA LEU A 166 -3.40 -25.32 17.12
C LEU A 166 -2.09 -24.54 17.28
N LEU A 167 -1.79 -23.63 16.33
CA LEU A 167 -0.62 -22.76 16.43
C LEU A 167 -0.67 -21.89 17.69
N LYS A 168 -1.84 -21.41 18.08
CA LYS A 168 -2.02 -20.64 19.31
C LYS A 168 -2.05 -21.52 20.56
N SER A 169 -2.91 -22.51 20.59
CA SER A 169 -3.18 -23.29 21.81
C SER A 169 -2.05 -24.23 22.19
N LYS A 170 -1.46 -24.92 21.19
CA LYS A 170 -0.43 -25.92 21.43
C LYS A 170 0.99 -25.36 21.47
N TYR A 171 1.27 -24.36 20.61
CA TYR A 171 2.64 -23.81 20.47
C TYR A 171 2.78 -22.42 21.11
N ASN A 172 1.67 -21.83 21.64
CA ASN A 172 1.64 -20.50 22.24
C ASN A 172 2.20 -19.40 21.32
N SER A 173 2.07 -19.60 20.01
CA SER A 173 2.57 -18.64 19.02
C SER A 173 1.67 -17.41 18.96
N LYS A 174 2.26 -16.23 18.85
CA LYS A 174 1.54 -15.05 18.36
C LYS A 174 1.32 -15.17 16.86
N ILE A 175 0.19 -14.67 16.38
CA ILE A 175 -0.16 -14.78 14.95
C ILE A 175 -0.49 -13.39 14.42
N CYS A 176 0.27 -12.93 13.44
CA CYS A 176 -0.08 -11.73 12.68
C CYS A 176 -0.36 -12.08 11.21
N LEU A 177 -1.19 -11.25 10.59
CA LEU A 177 -1.51 -11.37 9.16
C LEU A 177 -1.18 -10.07 8.45
N TRP A 178 -0.44 -10.13 7.34
CA TRP A 178 -0.27 -8.98 6.46
C TRP A 178 -0.94 -9.23 5.10
N TYR A 179 -1.48 -8.13 4.53
CA TYR A 179 -2.26 -8.21 3.30
C TYR A 179 -2.01 -7.00 2.39
N GLU A 180 -1.74 -7.23 1.09
CA GLU A 180 -1.35 -6.17 0.15
C GLU A 180 -2.42 -5.79 -0.86
N ASP A 181 -3.44 -6.63 -1.09
CA ASP A 181 -4.51 -6.31 -2.01
C ASP A 181 -5.53 -5.34 -1.37
N ALA A 182 -6.34 -4.70 -2.22
CA ALA A 182 -7.29 -3.70 -1.76
C ALA A 182 -8.34 -4.31 -0.82
N LEU A 183 -8.52 -3.68 0.35
CA LEU A 183 -9.54 -3.98 1.36
C LEU A 183 -10.61 -2.89 1.45
N GLY A 184 -10.42 -1.78 0.74
CA GLY A 184 -11.37 -0.68 0.64
C GLY A 184 -11.89 -0.52 -0.79
N LYS A 185 -13.06 0.09 -0.94
CA LYS A 185 -13.70 0.34 -2.24
C LYS A 185 -12.89 1.36 -3.05
N ARG A 186 -12.24 0.91 -4.11
CA ARG A 186 -11.47 1.76 -5.04
C ARG A 186 -12.14 1.98 -6.40
N GLY A 187 -13.17 1.18 -6.72
CA GLY A 187 -13.89 1.17 -7.99
C GLY A 187 -15.04 0.17 -7.94
N ASP A 188 -15.62 -0.15 -9.08
CA ASP A 188 -16.85 -0.94 -9.16
C ASP A 188 -16.64 -2.47 -9.06
N GLY A 189 -15.41 -2.95 -8.89
CA GLY A 189 -15.13 -4.37 -8.79
C GLY A 189 -15.42 -4.96 -7.40
N PRO A 190 -15.95 -6.20 -7.32
CA PRO A 190 -16.25 -6.88 -6.06
C PRO A 190 -15.00 -7.35 -5.29
N GLN A 191 -13.85 -7.36 -5.90
CA GLN A 191 -12.62 -8.00 -5.40
C GLN A 191 -12.23 -7.56 -3.97
N TRP A 192 -12.48 -6.31 -3.58
CA TRP A 192 -12.18 -5.84 -2.22
C TRP A 192 -13.03 -6.53 -1.14
N LYS A 193 -14.28 -6.93 -1.48
CA LYS A 193 -15.16 -7.67 -0.56
C LYS A 193 -14.63 -9.07 -0.33
N GLU A 194 -14.27 -9.77 -1.41
CA GLU A 194 -13.69 -11.11 -1.35
C GLU A 194 -12.38 -11.12 -0.54
N ASN A 195 -11.55 -10.10 -0.73
CA ASN A 195 -10.32 -9.91 0.05
C ASN A 195 -10.61 -9.67 1.53
N LEU A 196 -11.66 -8.91 1.83
CA LEU A 196 -12.06 -8.62 3.20
C LEU A 196 -12.57 -9.88 3.91
N GLU A 197 -13.45 -10.64 3.27
CA GLU A 197 -13.94 -11.93 3.77
C GLU A 197 -12.79 -12.90 4.07
N LEU A 198 -11.75 -12.91 3.23
CA LEU A 198 -10.56 -13.72 3.43
C LEU A 198 -9.82 -13.41 4.73
N ILE A 199 -9.61 -12.12 5.03
CA ILE A 199 -8.90 -11.73 6.26
C ILE A 199 -9.77 -11.85 7.49
N GLU A 200 -11.09 -11.76 7.36
CA GLU A 200 -12.07 -11.87 8.46
C GLU A 200 -12.26 -13.31 8.93
N LYS A 201 -12.11 -14.29 8.04
CA LYS A 201 -12.43 -15.70 8.27
C LYS A 201 -11.82 -16.28 9.56
N ASN A 202 -10.63 -15.83 9.95
CA ASN A 202 -9.91 -16.35 11.12
C ASN A 202 -9.66 -15.27 12.19
N ASN A 203 -10.47 -14.20 12.22
CA ASN A 203 -10.25 -13.03 13.07
C ASN A 203 -10.08 -13.36 14.56
N GLN A 204 -10.77 -14.37 15.07
CA GLN A 204 -10.68 -14.77 16.48
C GLN A 204 -9.29 -15.26 16.89
N TYR A 205 -8.51 -15.80 15.94
CA TYR A 205 -7.19 -16.36 16.21
C TYR A 205 -6.03 -15.40 15.84
N ILE A 206 -6.28 -14.36 15.05
CA ILE A 206 -5.26 -13.41 14.65
C ILE A 206 -5.10 -12.32 15.72
N ASP A 207 -3.87 -12.11 16.17
CA ASP A 207 -3.55 -11.09 17.17
C ASP A 207 -3.51 -9.68 16.53
N THR A 208 -2.85 -9.54 15.37
CA THR A 208 -2.70 -8.26 14.66
C THR A 208 -2.77 -8.42 13.14
N TYR A 209 -3.23 -7.36 12.50
CA TYR A 209 -3.29 -7.25 11.04
C TYR A 209 -2.45 -6.08 10.56
N PHE A 210 -1.75 -6.27 9.45
CA PHE A 210 -0.94 -5.28 8.78
C PHE A 210 -1.38 -5.18 7.31
N THR A 211 -1.97 -4.07 6.91
CA THR A 211 -2.59 -3.93 5.60
C THR A 211 -2.04 -2.74 4.85
N THR A 212 -1.77 -2.88 3.55
CA THR A 212 -1.37 -1.76 2.70
C THR A 212 -2.52 -0.78 2.45
N THR A 213 -3.78 -1.23 2.59
CA THR A 213 -4.93 -0.35 2.71
C THR A 213 -4.93 0.27 4.11
N HIS A 214 -5.01 1.60 4.20
CA HIS A 214 -5.04 2.27 5.51
C HIS A 214 -6.24 1.83 6.35
N PRO A 215 -6.10 1.57 7.66
CA PRO A 215 -7.19 1.10 8.52
C PRO A 215 -8.47 1.95 8.51
N ASP A 216 -8.35 3.27 8.30
CA ASP A 216 -9.50 4.17 8.21
C ASP A 216 -10.38 3.91 6.95
N GLU A 217 -9.84 3.22 5.95
CA GLU A 217 -10.52 2.91 4.70
C GLU A 217 -11.09 1.47 4.67
N ILE A 218 -10.98 0.74 5.81
CA ILE A 218 -11.43 -0.64 5.94
C ILE A 218 -12.69 -0.70 6.80
N TYR A 219 -13.79 -1.15 6.21
CA TYR A 219 -15.06 -1.38 6.90
C TYR A 219 -15.22 -2.87 7.20
N THR A 220 -14.91 -3.27 8.43
CA THR A 220 -14.79 -4.67 8.85
C THR A 220 -15.22 -4.84 10.31
N PRO A 221 -15.71 -6.04 10.73
CA PRO A 221 -15.92 -6.38 12.13
C PRO A 221 -14.62 -6.58 12.92
N ILE A 222 -13.46 -6.64 12.27
CA ILE A 222 -12.16 -6.71 12.94
C ILE A 222 -11.97 -5.46 13.81
N LYS A 223 -11.64 -5.64 15.08
CA LYS A 223 -11.40 -4.52 16.00
C LYS A 223 -10.31 -3.60 15.45
N LYS A 224 -10.57 -2.30 15.42
CA LYS A 224 -9.61 -1.28 14.94
C LYS A 224 -8.24 -1.35 15.63
N SER A 225 -8.21 -1.73 16.91
CA SER A 225 -6.97 -1.91 17.67
C SER A 225 -6.06 -3.03 17.15
N LYS A 226 -6.61 -3.96 16.37
CA LYS A 226 -5.84 -5.03 15.73
C LYS A 226 -5.34 -4.61 14.34
N LEU A 227 -5.90 -3.57 13.71
CA LEU A 227 -5.59 -3.15 12.35
C LEU A 227 -4.46 -2.13 12.33
N ASN A 228 -3.42 -2.39 11.57
CA ASN A 228 -2.26 -1.53 11.40
C ASN A 228 -1.98 -1.28 9.92
N HIS A 229 -1.54 -0.06 9.61
CA HIS A 229 -1.08 0.24 8.26
C HIS A 229 0.29 -0.41 8.02
N LEU A 230 0.45 -1.04 6.85
CA LEU A 230 1.70 -1.60 6.36
C LEU A 230 2.22 -0.72 5.21
N PRO A 231 3.15 0.21 5.46
CA PRO A 231 3.84 0.88 4.37
C PRO A 231 4.63 -0.11 3.53
N ILE A 232 4.74 0.14 2.23
CA ILE A 232 5.50 -0.74 1.35
C ILE A 232 6.99 -0.64 1.69
N PRO A 233 7.63 -1.72 2.17
CA PRO A 233 9.01 -1.67 2.61
C PRO A 233 10.00 -1.53 1.45
N VAL A 234 11.12 -0.83 1.70
CA VAL A 234 12.32 -0.83 0.85
C VAL A 234 13.41 -1.69 1.48
N ASP A 235 14.26 -2.26 0.62
CA ASP A 235 15.43 -3.04 1.01
C ASP A 235 16.67 -2.48 0.28
N GLU A 236 17.69 -2.07 1.00
CA GLU A 236 18.90 -1.47 0.43
C GLU A 236 19.64 -2.36 -0.57
N ASN A 237 19.46 -3.68 -0.48
CA ASN A 237 20.06 -4.63 -1.41
C ASN A 237 19.18 -4.88 -2.65
N ILE A 238 17.95 -4.36 -2.65
CA ILE A 238 17.01 -4.46 -3.77
C ILE A 238 16.89 -3.09 -4.45
N GLU A 239 16.53 -2.06 -3.70
CA GLU A 239 16.44 -0.69 -4.20
C GLU A 239 17.79 0.02 -4.07
N ASN A 240 18.76 -0.35 -4.94
CA ASN A 240 20.17 0.06 -4.82
C ASN A 240 20.73 0.89 -5.99
N LEU A 241 19.89 1.26 -6.98
CA LEU A 241 20.37 1.90 -8.21
C LEU A 241 20.84 3.34 -8.01
N LYS A 242 20.33 4.07 -6.99
CA LYS A 242 20.65 5.49 -6.75
C LYS A 242 20.58 6.35 -8.01
N LEU A 243 19.46 6.27 -8.71
CA LEU A 243 19.27 6.88 -10.03
C LEU A 243 19.52 8.40 -10.06
N TYR A 244 19.45 9.08 -8.93
CA TYR A 244 19.80 10.50 -8.80
C TYR A 244 21.29 10.79 -9.07
N GLU A 245 22.17 9.79 -9.06
CA GLU A 245 23.58 9.93 -9.40
C GLU A 245 23.81 9.93 -10.92
N ASN A 246 22.84 9.47 -11.71
CA ASN A 246 22.94 9.41 -13.16
C ASN A 246 22.89 10.82 -13.77
N LYS A 247 23.88 11.12 -14.60
CA LYS A 247 23.96 12.42 -15.32
C LYS A 247 23.35 12.37 -16.72
N ILE A 248 23.23 11.18 -17.28
CA ILE A 248 22.74 10.99 -18.64
C ILE A 248 21.47 10.16 -18.60
N ASN A 249 20.34 10.80 -18.88
CA ASN A 249 19.02 10.17 -18.99
C ASN A 249 18.44 10.50 -20.37
N TYR A 250 18.00 9.47 -21.08
CA TYR A 250 17.48 9.60 -22.46
C TYR A 250 15.98 9.84 -22.50
N LYS A 251 15.29 9.57 -21.40
CA LYS A 251 13.83 9.65 -21.26
C LYS A 251 13.47 10.56 -20.10
N ASP A 252 12.28 11.16 -20.18
CA ASP A 252 11.82 12.10 -19.16
C ASP A 252 10.94 11.41 -18.13
N LEU A 253 9.88 10.72 -18.57
CA LEU A 253 8.90 10.14 -17.67
C LEU A 253 8.80 8.62 -17.81
N PHE A 254 8.94 7.91 -16.70
CA PHE A 254 8.76 6.47 -16.60
C PHE A 254 7.40 6.11 -16.03
N PHE A 255 6.71 5.15 -16.68
CA PHE A 255 5.57 4.45 -16.12
C PHE A 255 5.55 2.99 -16.57
N ALA A 256 5.17 2.08 -15.68
CA ALA A 256 5.06 0.66 -15.97
C ALA A 256 3.76 0.07 -15.44
N LEU A 257 3.11 -0.75 -16.27
CA LEU A 257 1.87 -1.43 -15.98
C LEU A 257 1.96 -2.90 -16.38
N SER A 258 1.32 -3.79 -15.62
CA SER A 258 1.33 -5.23 -15.91
C SER A 258 -0.05 -5.84 -16.19
N HIS A 259 -1.13 -5.08 -16.12
CA HIS A 259 -2.52 -5.54 -16.30
C HIS A 259 -2.88 -6.83 -15.55
N GLY A 260 -2.17 -7.15 -14.46
CA GLY A 260 -2.34 -8.43 -13.77
C GLY A 260 -1.96 -9.62 -14.64
N VAL A 261 -0.79 -9.56 -15.25
CA VAL A 261 -0.25 -10.63 -16.14
C VAL A 261 -0.29 -11.97 -15.45
N ASN A 262 -1.05 -12.89 -16.03
CA ASN A 262 -1.06 -14.29 -15.62
C ASN A 262 -0.11 -15.08 -16.53
N PHE A 263 0.91 -15.73 -15.95
CA PHE A 263 1.91 -16.52 -16.69
C PHE A 263 2.66 -15.77 -17.83
N GLY A 264 2.92 -14.47 -17.64
CA GLY A 264 3.67 -13.69 -18.63
C GLY A 264 2.85 -13.18 -19.82
N LYS A 265 1.56 -13.47 -19.88
CA LYS A 265 0.66 -12.97 -20.93
C LYS A 265 -0.21 -11.86 -20.40
N LEU A 266 -0.26 -10.73 -21.11
CA LEU A 266 -1.23 -9.66 -20.86
C LEU A 266 -2.65 -10.22 -20.97
N LYS A 267 -3.53 -9.82 -20.03
CA LYS A 267 -4.96 -10.06 -20.18
C LYS A 267 -5.50 -9.09 -21.23
N LYS A 268 -5.38 -9.47 -22.51
CA LYS A 268 -5.90 -8.67 -23.63
C LYS A 268 -7.38 -8.34 -23.43
N GLY A 269 -7.75 -7.11 -23.80
CA GLY A 269 -9.14 -6.65 -23.80
C GLY A 269 -9.71 -6.25 -22.45
N LYS A 270 -8.91 -6.20 -21.38
CA LYS A 270 -9.39 -5.70 -20.10
C LYS A 270 -9.10 -4.20 -19.98
N TYR A 271 -10.17 -3.40 -19.82
CA TYR A 271 -10.07 -1.96 -19.57
C TYR A 271 -9.27 -1.67 -18.29
N ASP A 272 -8.41 -0.67 -18.36
CA ASP A 272 -7.65 -0.16 -17.24
C ASP A 272 -7.57 1.38 -17.34
N GLU A 273 -8.18 2.07 -16.39
CA GLU A 273 -8.26 3.54 -16.35
C GLU A 273 -6.88 4.22 -16.32
N ARG A 274 -5.84 3.49 -15.89
CA ARG A 274 -4.46 4.02 -15.88
C ARG A 274 -3.90 4.14 -17.29
N GLU A 275 -4.30 3.25 -18.19
CA GLU A 275 -3.92 3.33 -19.59
C GLU A 275 -4.51 4.57 -20.25
N GLU A 276 -5.81 4.82 -20.04
CA GLU A 276 -6.49 6.02 -20.52
C GLU A 276 -5.84 7.31 -19.97
N PHE A 277 -5.49 7.30 -18.66
CA PHE A 277 -4.81 8.43 -18.04
C PHE A 277 -3.47 8.73 -18.72
N ILE A 278 -2.65 7.71 -18.98
CA ILE A 278 -1.35 7.87 -19.64
C ILE A 278 -1.52 8.35 -21.09
N GLN A 279 -2.47 7.78 -21.84
CA GLN A 279 -2.75 8.22 -23.21
C GLN A 279 -3.16 9.70 -23.25
N LYS A 280 -4.06 10.15 -22.37
CA LYS A 280 -4.45 11.55 -22.24
C LYS A 280 -3.27 12.46 -21.90
N LEU A 281 -2.38 12.02 -20.99
CA LEU A 281 -1.17 12.76 -20.64
C LEU A 281 -0.25 12.91 -21.85
N MET A 282 0.00 11.83 -22.60
CA MET A 282 0.86 11.83 -23.78
C MET A 282 0.32 12.73 -24.90
N ILE A 283 -0.98 12.70 -25.16
CA ILE A 283 -1.62 13.57 -26.16
C ILE A 283 -1.49 15.05 -25.77
N LYS A 284 -1.67 15.37 -24.50
CA LYS A 284 -1.68 16.74 -24.02
C LYS A 284 -0.29 17.36 -23.87
N TYR A 285 0.70 16.54 -23.55
CA TYR A 285 2.10 16.93 -23.32
C TYR A 285 3.06 16.16 -24.23
N PRO A 286 2.98 16.35 -25.56
CA PRO A 286 3.74 15.58 -26.53
C PRO A 286 5.25 15.83 -26.49
N ASN A 287 5.69 16.92 -25.87
CA ASN A 287 7.12 17.27 -25.76
C ASN A 287 7.85 16.47 -24.65
N ILE A 288 7.12 15.80 -23.76
CA ILE A 288 7.70 14.92 -22.74
C ILE A 288 8.13 13.63 -23.44
N ASN A 289 9.37 13.20 -23.22
CA ASN A 289 9.90 11.95 -23.78
C ASN A 289 9.56 10.78 -22.85
N TYR A 290 8.52 10.03 -23.18
CA TYR A 290 7.98 8.95 -22.36
C TYR A 290 8.75 7.63 -22.51
N ASN A 291 8.80 6.86 -21.41
CA ASN A 291 9.17 5.45 -21.39
C ASN A 291 8.05 4.67 -20.66
N ILE A 292 7.13 4.14 -21.44
CA ILE A 292 5.92 3.50 -20.94
C ILE A 292 5.98 2.01 -21.24
N LEU A 293 5.80 1.19 -20.22
CA LEU A 293 5.82 -0.27 -20.32
C LEU A 293 4.46 -0.88 -20.04
N GLY A 294 4.08 -1.90 -20.80
CA GLY A 294 2.84 -2.66 -20.60
C GLY A 294 1.57 -1.93 -21.03
N ILE A 295 1.69 -0.90 -21.88
CA ILE A 295 0.58 -0.16 -22.49
C ILE A 295 0.80 -0.14 -24.00
N ALA A 296 -0.28 -0.14 -24.75
CA ALA A 296 -0.30 -0.26 -26.20
C ALA A 296 0.40 -1.56 -26.63
N ASP A 297 1.38 -1.49 -27.52
CA ASP A 297 2.12 -2.66 -28.02
C ASP A 297 3.40 -2.97 -27.20
N GLU A 298 3.68 -2.17 -26.16
CA GLU A 298 4.86 -2.38 -25.33
C GLU A 298 4.62 -3.45 -24.25
N ASP A 299 5.45 -4.47 -24.24
CA ASP A 299 5.38 -5.55 -23.26
C ASP A 299 5.80 -5.10 -21.86
N PRO A 300 5.18 -5.62 -20.79
CA PRO A 300 5.64 -5.40 -19.42
C PRO A 300 7.01 -6.03 -19.23
N LYS A 301 7.90 -5.31 -18.56
CA LYS A 301 9.25 -5.77 -18.20
C LYS A 301 9.37 -6.02 -16.71
N TRP A 302 10.24 -6.94 -16.33
CA TRP A 302 10.41 -7.42 -14.98
C TRP A 302 11.89 -7.42 -14.59
N ASN A 303 12.16 -7.36 -13.28
CA ASN A 303 13.50 -7.53 -12.72
C ASN A 303 14.55 -6.64 -13.41
N TYR A 304 15.63 -7.22 -13.88
CA TYR A 304 16.73 -6.53 -14.55
C TYR A 304 16.26 -5.65 -15.72
N ASN A 305 15.40 -6.16 -16.58
CA ASN A 305 14.87 -5.40 -17.71
C ASN A 305 14.02 -4.21 -17.28
N TYR A 306 13.24 -4.34 -16.21
CA TYR A 306 12.50 -3.23 -15.63
C TYR A 306 13.44 -2.14 -15.11
N TYR A 307 14.49 -2.53 -14.37
CA TYR A 307 15.47 -1.59 -13.82
C TYR A 307 16.30 -0.91 -14.91
N ASN A 308 16.63 -1.61 -15.99
CA ASN A 308 17.28 -1.01 -17.15
C ASN A 308 16.44 0.09 -17.80
N GLU A 309 15.14 -0.12 -17.91
CA GLU A 309 14.25 0.90 -18.47
C GLU A 309 14.08 2.08 -17.49
N LEU A 310 13.93 1.79 -16.20
CA LEU A 310 13.84 2.80 -15.16
C LEU A 310 15.08 3.71 -15.17
N ASN A 311 16.26 3.11 -15.33
CA ASN A 311 17.56 3.80 -15.33
C ASN A 311 17.73 4.83 -16.48
N LYS A 312 16.91 4.74 -17.53
CA LYS A 312 16.90 5.69 -18.64
C LYS A 312 16.15 7.00 -18.34
N CYS A 313 15.42 7.06 -17.23
CA CYS A 313 14.42 8.09 -16.99
C CYS A 313 14.81 9.07 -15.89
N LYS A 314 14.32 10.31 -15.98
CA LYS A 314 14.54 11.37 -14.98
C LYS A 314 13.50 11.36 -13.88
N ILE A 315 12.24 11.13 -14.23
CA ILE A 315 11.06 11.23 -13.39
C ILE A 315 10.24 9.95 -13.54
N ALA A 316 9.48 9.58 -12.53
CA ALA A 316 8.56 8.46 -12.60
C ALA A 316 7.15 8.86 -12.14
N LEU A 317 6.16 8.11 -12.59
CA LEU A 317 4.77 8.24 -12.18
C LEU A 317 4.30 6.98 -11.47
N ASN A 318 3.71 7.15 -10.29
CA ASN A 318 3.07 6.07 -9.55
C ASN A 318 1.55 6.22 -9.58
N LEU A 319 0.90 5.46 -10.45
CA LEU A 319 -0.57 5.39 -10.54
C LEU A 319 -1.08 4.15 -9.84
N SER A 320 -2.01 4.34 -8.90
CA SER A 320 -2.78 3.25 -8.31
C SER A 320 -4.01 2.93 -9.16
N ARG A 321 -4.48 1.69 -9.13
CA ARG A 321 -5.74 1.30 -9.75
C ARG A 321 -6.91 1.83 -8.94
N GLY A 322 -7.95 2.32 -9.63
CA GLY A 322 -9.16 2.88 -9.01
C GLY A 322 -8.89 4.22 -8.33
N LYS A 323 -9.86 4.65 -7.53
CA LYS A 323 -9.75 5.91 -6.79
C LYS A 323 -8.58 5.87 -5.81
N PRO A 324 -7.80 6.96 -5.69
CA PRO A 324 -6.78 7.04 -4.67
C PRO A 324 -7.40 7.00 -3.27
N ILE A 325 -6.79 6.27 -2.37
CA ILE A 325 -7.17 6.20 -0.96
C ILE A 325 -5.95 6.44 -0.07
N LYS A 326 -6.22 6.90 1.15
CA LYS A 326 -5.22 7.34 2.12
C LYS A 326 -4.06 6.38 2.25
N LEU A 327 -2.84 6.88 2.05
CA LEU A 327 -1.55 6.19 2.21
C LEU A 327 -1.47 4.80 1.55
N THR A 328 -2.30 4.57 0.52
CA THR A 328 -2.32 3.29 -0.17
C THR A 328 -1.66 3.40 -1.53
N SER A 329 -0.76 2.48 -1.83
CA SER A 329 -0.05 2.39 -3.10
C SER A 329 0.27 0.94 -3.46
N SER A 330 0.69 0.72 -4.69
CA SER A 330 1.26 -0.56 -5.12
C SER A 330 2.74 -0.66 -4.74
N ASN A 331 3.30 -1.87 -4.78
CA ASN A 331 4.72 -2.12 -4.55
C ASN A 331 5.66 -1.28 -5.42
N ARG A 332 5.16 -0.72 -6.52
CA ARG A 332 5.90 0.18 -7.41
C ARG A 332 6.45 1.41 -6.68
N ILE A 333 5.73 1.96 -5.69
CA ILE A 333 6.19 3.14 -4.93
C ILE A 333 7.57 2.93 -4.32
N ALA A 334 7.78 1.77 -3.70
CA ALA A 334 9.07 1.41 -3.11
C ALA A 334 10.15 1.24 -4.18
N SER A 335 9.80 0.57 -5.29
CA SER A 335 10.71 0.36 -6.42
C SER A 335 11.14 1.68 -7.07
N LEU A 336 10.26 2.66 -7.17
CA LEU A 336 10.58 3.96 -7.76
C LEU A 336 11.38 4.83 -6.78
N ILE A 337 10.78 5.21 -5.66
CA ILE A 337 11.42 6.13 -4.70
C ILE A 337 12.66 5.49 -4.09
N GLY A 338 12.60 4.20 -3.77
CA GLY A 338 13.73 3.44 -3.20
C GLY A 338 14.94 3.40 -4.12
N ASN A 339 14.76 3.32 -5.43
CA ASN A 339 15.86 3.39 -6.39
C ASN A 339 16.32 4.83 -6.69
N GLY A 340 15.66 5.84 -6.11
CA GLY A 340 16.12 7.23 -6.19
C GLY A 340 15.74 7.92 -7.50
N ILE A 341 14.54 7.68 -8.00
CA ILE A 341 13.93 8.47 -9.08
C ILE A 341 12.86 9.40 -8.49
N TYR A 342 12.81 10.65 -8.94
CA TYR A 342 11.77 11.57 -8.49
C TYR A 342 10.40 11.10 -8.99
N THR A 343 9.50 10.85 -8.05
CA THR A 343 8.24 10.16 -8.33
C THR A 343 7.05 11.05 -8.05
N PHE A 344 6.13 11.17 -9.01
CA PHE A 344 4.83 11.80 -8.82
C PHE A 344 3.79 10.80 -8.34
N ILE A 345 2.96 11.24 -7.38
CA ILE A 345 1.86 10.47 -6.78
C ILE A 345 0.60 11.33 -6.74
N ASP A 346 -0.56 10.74 -6.99
CA ASP A 346 -1.86 11.41 -6.86
C ASP A 346 -2.05 11.96 -5.44
N SER A 347 -2.40 13.24 -5.32
CA SER A 347 -2.60 13.93 -4.04
C SER A 347 -3.73 13.33 -3.19
N GLY A 348 -4.73 12.68 -3.83
CA GLY A 348 -5.79 11.95 -3.16
C GLY A 348 -5.30 10.79 -2.30
N THR A 349 -4.07 10.31 -2.53
CA THR A 349 -3.41 9.33 -1.66
C THR A 349 -2.89 9.92 -0.35
N GLN A 350 -2.84 11.22 -0.21
CA GLN A 350 -2.33 11.94 0.98
C GLN A 350 -0.87 11.61 1.35
N TYR A 351 -0.06 11.10 0.44
CA TYR A 351 1.39 10.93 0.69
C TYR A 351 2.11 12.27 0.90
N ASN A 352 1.54 13.38 0.45
CA ASN A 352 2.01 14.74 0.73
C ASN A 352 1.93 15.12 2.22
N SER A 353 1.24 14.35 3.06
CA SER A 353 1.30 14.50 4.52
C SER A 353 2.60 13.93 5.12
N ILE A 354 3.27 13.04 4.40
CA ILE A 354 4.54 12.41 4.82
C ILE A 354 5.71 13.06 4.07
N PHE A 355 5.56 13.27 2.76
CA PHE A 355 6.62 13.76 1.88
C PHE A 355 6.31 15.17 1.39
N ASN A 356 7.33 16.03 1.36
CA ASN A 356 7.24 17.36 0.75
C ASN A 356 7.49 17.26 -0.76
N GLU A 357 7.12 18.32 -1.51
CA GLU A 357 7.32 18.40 -2.96
C GLU A 357 8.81 18.27 -3.41
N ASN A 358 9.74 18.57 -2.51
CA ASN A 358 11.18 18.36 -2.74
C ASN A 358 11.67 16.95 -2.39
N GLU A 359 10.77 16.02 -2.12
CA GLU A 359 11.01 14.61 -1.82
C GLU A 359 10.21 13.70 -2.76
N VAL A 360 8.90 13.96 -2.87
CA VAL A 360 7.96 13.24 -3.73
C VAL A 360 6.97 14.24 -4.29
N GLY A 361 6.78 14.26 -5.60
CA GLY A 361 5.84 15.16 -6.26
C GLY A 361 4.39 14.71 -6.04
N SER A 362 3.50 15.65 -5.82
CA SER A 362 2.06 15.39 -5.81
C SER A 362 1.36 16.10 -6.99
N TYR A 363 0.23 15.56 -7.44
CA TYR A 363 -0.57 16.18 -8.48
C TYR A 363 -2.06 15.93 -8.24
N ASN A 364 -2.89 16.86 -8.74
CA ASN A 364 -4.35 16.81 -8.60
C ASN A 364 -5.07 16.51 -9.93
N SER A 365 -4.40 16.71 -11.04
CA SER A 365 -4.96 16.53 -12.38
C SER A 365 -3.87 16.26 -13.42
N ILE A 366 -4.25 15.82 -14.62
CA ILE A 366 -3.33 15.66 -15.74
C ILE A 366 -2.63 16.99 -16.09
N ASN A 367 -3.35 18.11 -15.97
CA ASN A 367 -2.78 19.44 -16.26
C ASN A 367 -1.73 19.83 -15.22
N ASP A 368 -2.04 19.65 -13.94
CA ASP A 368 -1.10 19.92 -12.86
C ASP A 368 0.15 19.03 -12.97
N LEU A 369 -0.04 17.74 -13.27
CA LEU A 369 1.05 16.79 -13.47
C LEU A 369 1.96 17.21 -14.63
N GLY A 370 1.38 17.44 -15.82
CA GLY A 370 2.15 17.79 -17.01
C GLY A 370 2.93 19.09 -16.85
N ASN A 371 2.28 20.15 -16.33
CA ASN A 371 2.93 21.43 -16.07
C ASN A 371 4.09 21.30 -15.07
N LYS A 372 3.91 20.52 -13.99
CA LYS A 372 4.97 20.25 -13.01
C LYS A 372 6.13 19.47 -13.62
N ILE A 373 5.86 18.49 -14.47
CA ILE A 373 6.92 17.73 -15.18
C ILE A 373 7.70 18.67 -16.09
N GLU A 374 7.04 19.43 -16.99
CA GLU A 374 7.72 20.36 -17.91
C GLU A 374 8.56 21.40 -17.17
N HIS A 375 8.01 21.97 -16.06
CA HIS A 375 8.75 22.89 -15.22
C HIS A 375 10.01 22.26 -14.60
N LEU A 376 9.92 21.00 -14.13
CA LEU A 376 11.06 20.31 -13.52
C LEU A 376 12.11 19.90 -14.56
N LEU A 377 11.70 19.55 -15.77
CA LEU A 377 12.61 19.14 -16.84
C LEU A 377 13.58 20.26 -17.25
N SER A 378 13.21 21.53 -17.04
CA SER A 378 14.12 22.67 -17.23
C SER A 378 15.26 22.74 -16.22
N ASN A 379 15.19 21.96 -15.11
CA ASN A 379 16.23 21.96 -14.07
C ASN A 379 16.59 20.53 -13.60
N PRO A 380 17.44 19.81 -14.35
CA PRO A 380 17.82 18.43 -14.02
C PRO A 380 18.49 18.27 -12.66
N GLU A 381 19.25 19.27 -12.20
CA GLU A 381 19.91 19.23 -10.87
C GLU A 381 18.86 19.21 -9.74
N LYS A 382 17.80 19.97 -9.91
CA LYS A 382 16.68 20.00 -8.96
C LYS A 382 16.00 18.65 -8.88
N ILE A 383 15.77 17.98 -10.02
CA ILE A 383 15.21 16.63 -10.08
C ILE A 383 16.08 15.64 -9.31
N ARG A 384 17.40 15.63 -9.55
CA ARG A 384 18.35 14.75 -8.84
C ARG A 384 18.35 14.98 -7.34
N LYS A 385 18.38 16.25 -6.91
CA LYS A 385 18.32 16.62 -5.49
C LYS A 385 17.02 16.10 -4.84
N TYR A 386 15.90 16.30 -5.49
CA TYR A 386 14.60 15.87 -4.98
C TYR A 386 14.48 14.33 -4.91
N ALA A 387 14.96 13.65 -5.95
CA ALA A 387 14.99 12.19 -5.97
C ALA A 387 15.86 11.60 -4.83
N LYS A 388 17.00 12.22 -4.56
CA LYS A 388 17.86 11.87 -3.42
C LYS A 388 17.13 12.06 -2.09
N ASN A 389 16.54 13.23 -1.88
CA ASN A 389 15.80 13.55 -0.66
C ASN A 389 14.66 12.55 -0.42
N GLY A 390 13.88 12.25 -1.47
CA GLY A 390 12.79 11.28 -1.42
C GLY A 390 13.26 9.90 -1.01
N ARG A 391 14.35 9.42 -1.64
CA ARG A 391 14.96 8.12 -1.31
C ARG A 391 15.43 8.07 0.14
N GLU A 392 16.21 9.05 0.57
CA GLU A 392 16.75 9.09 1.94
C GLU A 392 15.63 9.07 2.98
N LYS A 393 14.57 9.86 2.77
CA LYS A 393 13.43 9.87 3.67
C LYS A 393 12.63 8.58 3.63
N TYR A 394 12.42 7.99 2.45
CA TYR A 394 11.71 6.72 2.32
C TYR A 394 12.45 5.61 3.05
N PHE A 395 13.77 5.52 2.89
CA PHE A 395 14.58 4.57 3.63
C PHE A 395 14.60 4.82 5.15
N LYS A 396 14.62 6.08 5.56
CA LYS A 396 14.54 6.45 6.98
C LYS A 396 13.23 6.01 7.62
N LEU A 397 12.11 6.04 6.89
CA LEU A 397 10.79 5.73 7.42
C LEU A 397 10.37 4.27 7.20
N PHE A 398 10.66 3.73 6.03
CA PHE A 398 10.05 2.49 5.55
C PHE A 398 11.05 1.42 5.10
N ASN A 399 12.30 1.44 5.64
CA ASN A 399 13.17 0.31 5.36
C ASN A 399 12.66 -0.97 6.05
N ASN A 400 13.02 -2.10 5.48
CA ASN A 400 12.51 -3.40 5.90
C ASN A 400 12.83 -3.76 7.36
N LYS A 401 13.94 -3.26 7.93
CA LYS A 401 14.29 -3.46 9.34
C LYS A 401 13.29 -2.73 10.26
N ILE A 402 12.98 -1.47 9.94
CA ILE A 402 12.02 -0.66 10.71
C ILE A 402 10.62 -1.29 10.63
N ILE A 403 10.16 -1.64 9.43
CA ILE A 403 8.82 -2.23 9.26
C ILE A 403 8.71 -3.58 9.95
N SER A 404 9.73 -4.42 9.87
CA SER A 404 9.76 -5.71 10.55
C SER A 404 9.74 -5.57 12.07
N GLU A 405 10.47 -4.60 12.61
CA GLU A 405 10.45 -4.30 14.05
C GLU A 405 9.09 -3.75 14.51
N ASP A 406 8.46 -2.90 13.70
CA ASP A 406 7.11 -2.37 13.97
C ASP A 406 6.06 -3.49 14.03
N ILE A 407 6.16 -4.49 13.14
CA ILE A 407 5.30 -5.68 13.17
C ILE A 407 5.45 -6.42 14.50
N ILE A 408 6.68 -6.62 14.97
CA ILE A 408 6.91 -7.31 16.25
C ILE A 408 6.34 -6.50 17.41
N LYS A 409 6.68 -5.22 17.53
CA LYS A 409 6.22 -4.34 18.62
C LYS A 409 4.70 -4.25 18.73
N LYS A 410 4.00 -4.30 17.63
CA LYS A 410 2.53 -4.23 17.62
C LYS A 410 1.86 -5.58 17.85
N THR A 411 2.61 -6.67 17.71
CA THR A 411 2.08 -8.02 17.89
C THR A 411 2.31 -8.53 19.32
N PHE A 412 3.38 -8.11 19.97
CA PHE A 412 3.72 -8.45 21.37
C PHE A 412 3.43 -7.32 22.34
#